data_016c32db3b6e6a287dbb44b45c38f69a
#
_entry.id   016c32db3b6e6a287dbb44b45c38f69a
#
_cell.length_a   1.000
_cell.length_b   1.000
_cell.length_c   1.000
_cell.angle_alpha   90.00
_cell.angle_beta   90.00
_cell.angle_gamma   90.00
#
_symmetry.space_group_name_H-M   'P 1'
#
loop_
_entity.id
_entity.type
_entity.pdbx_description
1 polymer ?
#
loop_
_entity_poly.entity_id
_entity_poly.type
_entity_poly.pdbx_seq_one_letter_code
_entity_poly.pdbx_strand_id
1 'polypeptide(L)'
;MIFAAVSALLLASAASAQQPERKLVEVWREGDYIVERYIVEDNKPHKAEYEIHFAINSSTPNDKFSDNTSELKALDALFNDMKDNKMMHLKSITVTGYASPDGTTPKNEVLAKERAEHIASMIAQRYNLKESNITISSNVEKWSATAPAIESSKLDNRGAIVRMVSSNEAPMVVDNRLKREGEAWKYLTNDILPDMRRAVVSVTYTEDHITDTRVYSPEEIIVIEEVTEEKPDNRHNKEKHHKKHDRKRRHKMVDEWEGIIIDYGASEN
;
A
#
# COMPACT_ATOMS: atom_id res chain seq x y z
N MET A 1 13.58 -2.24 -50.63
CA MET A 1 13.17 -3.27 -49.66
C MET A 1 14.40 -3.84 -49.00
N ILE A 2 14.72 -3.37 -47.82
CA ILE A 2 15.65 -4.07 -46.93
C ILE A 2 15.13 -3.82 -45.53
N PHE A 3 14.53 -4.86 -44.95
CA PHE A 3 14.17 -4.90 -43.53
C PHE A 3 15.43 -5.26 -42.75
N ALA A 4 15.93 -4.32 -41.95
CA ALA A 4 16.93 -4.63 -40.97
C ALA A 4 16.24 -5.07 -39.68
N ALA A 5 16.21 -6.39 -39.47
CA ALA A 5 15.83 -7.00 -38.22
C ALA A 5 16.96 -6.77 -37.21
N VAL A 6 16.70 -5.97 -36.18
CA VAL A 6 17.58 -5.87 -35.00
C VAL A 6 17.27 -7.07 -34.13
N SER A 7 18.12 -8.11 -34.22
CA SER A 7 18.09 -9.24 -33.30
C SER A 7 18.76 -8.82 -31.99
N ALA A 8 17.93 -8.59 -30.96
CA ALA A 8 18.42 -8.43 -29.60
C ALA A 8 18.89 -9.77 -29.06
N LEU A 9 20.19 -9.89 -28.85
CA LEU A 9 20.81 -11.06 -28.25
C LEU A 9 20.59 -11.03 -26.74
N LEU A 10 19.65 -11.83 -26.27
CA LEU A 10 19.41 -12.03 -24.83
C LEU A 10 20.51 -12.94 -24.26
N LEU A 11 21.46 -12.35 -23.55
CA LEU A 11 22.34 -13.11 -22.65
C LEU A 11 21.60 -13.34 -21.34
N ALA A 12 21.05 -14.54 -21.18
CA ALA A 12 20.52 -15.03 -19.93
C ALA A 12 21.68 -15.32 -18.97
N SER A 13 21.83 -14.53 -17.90
CA SER A 13 22.57 -14.96 -16.73
C SER A 13 21.60 -15.06 -15.54
N ALA A 14 21.65 -16.25 -14.94
CA ALA A 14 20.77 -16.70 -13.88
C ALA A 14 20.93 -15.86 -12.59
N ALA A 15 19.89 -15.16 -12.23
CA ALA A 15 19.34 -14.99 -10.90
C ALA A 15 17.97 -14.33 -11.15
N SER A 16 16.92 -15.14 -11.20
CA SER A 16 15.55 -14.67 -11.41
C SER A 16 15.06 -13.98 -10.14
N ALA A 17 15.55 -12.80 -9.86
CA ALA A 17 14.75 -11.81 -9.15
C ALA A 17 13.71 -11.35 -10.18
N GLN A 18 12.46 -11.74 -9.96
CA GLN A 18 11.34 -11.32 -10.78
C GLN A 18 11.35 -9.79 -10.81
N GLN A 19 11.67 -9.21 -11.97
CA GLN A 19 11.65 -7.74 -12.08
C GLN A 19 10.22 -7.28 -11.80
N PRO A 20 10.04 -6.17 -11.07
CA PRO A 20 8.71 -5.65 -10.82
C PRO A 20 7.99 -5.42 -12.15
N GLU A 21 6.71 -5.75 -12.19
CA GLU A 21 5.90 -5.53 -13.37
C GLU A 21 5.81 -4.03 -13.63
N ARG A 22 6.10 -3.61 -14.87
CA ARG A 22 6.10 -2.20 -15.27
C ARG A 22 5.06 -2.00 -16.36
N LYS A 23 4.16 -1.05 -16.14
CA LYS A 23 3.13 -0.67 -17.10
C LYS A 23 3.44 0.69 -17.68
N LEU A 24 3.63 0.78 -19.00
CA LEU A 24 3.78 2.05 -19.71
C LEU A 24 2.46 2.84 -19.66
N VAL A 25 2.50 4.09 -19.21
CA VAL A 25 1.32 4.95 -19.08
C VAL A 25 1.38 6.20 -19.93
N GLU A 26 2.59 6.70 -20.23
CA GLU A 26 2.76 7.93 -21.00
C GLU A 26 4.08 7.90 -21.76
N VAL A 27 4.11 8.48 -22.97
CA VAL A 27 5.33 8.69 -23.76
C VAL A 27 5.29 10.10 -24.33
N TRP A 28 6.38 10.87 -24.14
CA TRP A 28 6.50 12.20 -24.74
C TRP A 28 7.93 12.48 -25.17
N ARG A 29 8.12 13.53 -25.98
CA ARG A 29 9.45 13.99 -26.40
C ARG A 29 9.86 15.20 -25.56
N GLU A 30 11.11 15.18 -25.11
CA GLU A 30 11.74 16.29 -24.40
C GLU A 30 13.10 16.57 -25.03
N GLY A 31 13.16 17.49 -26.01
CA GLY A 31 14.34 17.72 -26.82
C GLY A 31 14.75 16.46 -27.60
N ASP A 32 16.01 16.05 -27.45
CA ASP A 32 16.55 14.84 -28.09
C ASP A 32 16.23 13.53 -27.36
N TYR A 33 15.31 13.58 -26.38
CA TYR A 33 14.94 12.39 -25.60
C TYR A 33 13.48 12.03 -25.80
N ILE A 34 13.21 10.74 -25.87
CA ILE A 34 11.90 10.17 -25.65
C ILE A 34 11.84 9.81 -24.18
N VAL A 35 10.82 10.31 -23.48
CA VAL A 35 10.58 10.01 -22.07
C VAL A 35 9.39 9.05 -22.00
N GLU A 36 9.62 7.93 -21.33
CA GLU A 36 8.62 6.90 -21.10
C GLU A 36 8.30 6.85 -19.61
N ARG A 37 7.03 7.03 -19.26
CA ARG A 37 6.54 6.96 -17.87
C ARG A 37 5.92 5.60 -17.61
N TYR A 38 6.35 4.98 -16.53
CA TYR A 38 5.86 3.68 -16.10
C TYR A 38 5.25 3.76 -14.70
N ILE A 39 4.16 3.03 -14.50
CA ILE A 39 3.76 2.57 -13.17
C ILE A 39 4.53 1.28 -12.91
N VAL A 40 5.23 1.24 -11.79
CA VAL A 40 6.00 0.08 -11.32
C VAL A 40 5.30 -0.48 -10.09
N GLU A 41 4.85 -1.73 -10.18
CA GLU A 41 4.24 -2.41 -9.03
C GLU A 41 5.28 -2.63 -7.93
N ASP A 42 5.02 -2.08 -6.75
CA ASP A 42 5.81 -2.39 -5.56
C ASP A 42 5.10 -3.46 -4.72
N ASN A 43 5.68 -4.65 -4.73
CA ASN A 43 5.16 -5.77 -3.94
C ASN A 43 5.62 -5.73 -2.47
N LYS A 44 6.33 -4.68 -2.05
CA LYS A 44 6.75 -4.52 -0.67
C LYS A 44 5.56 -4.13 0.20
N PRO A 45 5.18 -4.97 1.18
CA PRO A 45 4.04 -4.65 2.02
C PRO A 45 4.40 -3.53 3.01
N HIS A 46 3.51 -2.56 3.10
CA HIS A 46 3.43 -1.59 4.17
C HIS A 46 2.42 -2.08 5.19
N LYS A 47 2.67 -1.82 6.46
CA LYS A 47 1.78 -2.19 7.57
C LYS A 47 1.50 -0.97 8.43
N ALA A 48 0.22 -0.70 8.68
CA ALA A 48 -0.22 0.29 9.65
C ALA A 48 -1.05 -0.41 10.74
N GLU A 49 -0.87 0.02 11.99
CA GLU A 49 -1.58 -0.54 13.14
C GLU A 49 -2.25 0.57 13.94
N TYR A 50 -3.46 0.28 14.40
CA TYR A 50 -4.30 1.21 15.17
C TYR A 50 -4.86 0.47 16.36
N GLU A 51 -4.81 1.08 17.54
CA GLU A 51 -5.29 0.47 18.78
C GLU A 51 -6.57 1.13 19.26
N ILE A 52 -7.61 0.35 19.44
CA ILE A 52 -8.89 0.81 19.98
C ILE A 52 -9.08 0.25 21.37
N HIS A 53 -9.08 1.13 22.37
CA HIS A 53 -9.14 0.77 23.78
C HIS A 53 -10.58 0.61 24.28
N PHE A 54 -10.75 -0.24 25.29
CA PHE A 54 -12.05 -0.57 25.88
C PHE A 54 -12.02 -0.36 27.39
N ALA A 55 -13.16 0.12 27.90
CA ALA A 55 -13.38 0.15 29.34
C ALA A 55 -13.38 -1.28 29.93
N ILE A 56 -13.13 -1.36 31.23
CA ILE A 56 -13.16 -2.62 31.96
C ILE A 56 -14.50 -3.34 31.75
N ASN A 57 -14.48 -4.65 31.51
CA ASN A 57 -15.64 -5.48 31.25
C ASN A 57 -16.50 -5.06 30.04
N SER A 58 -15.98 -4.21 29.14
CA SER A 58 -16.67 -3.78 27.93
C SER A 58 -16.03 -4.37 26.69
N SER A 59 -16.88 -4.74 25.72
CA SER A 59 -16.51 -5.04 24.33
C SER A 59 -17.14 -4.06 23.35
N THR A 60 -17.90 -3.05 23.85
CA THR A 60 -18.54 -2.02 23.03
C THR A 60 -17.54 -0.90 22.75
N PRO A 61 -17.25 -0.60 21.47
CA PRO A 61 -16.38 0.51 21.11
C PRO A 61 -16.95 1.85 21.58
N ASN A 62 -16.08 2.74 22.05
CA ASN A 62 -16.42 4.12 22.39
C ASN A 62 -15.34 5.04 21.83
N ASP A 63 -15.70 5.83 20.84
CA ASP A 63 -14.77 6.71 20.10
C ASP A 63 -14.12 7.77 21.00
N LYS A 64 -14.73 8.08 22.14
CA LYS A 64 -14.24 9.09 23.11
C LYS A 64 -13.48 8.49 24.28
N PHE A 65 -13.29 7.17 24.30
CA PHE A 65 -12.54 6.50 25.35
C PHE A 65 -11.05 6.50 25.03
N SER A 66 -10.20 6.83 26.01
CA SER A 66 -8.75 6.93 25.81
C SER A 66 -8.37 7.80 24.59
N ASP A 67 -7.53 7.32 23.74
CA ASP A 67 -7.07 7.95 22.49
C ASP A 67 -7.82 7.47 21.23
N ASN A 68 -8.90 6.70 21.38
CA ASN A 68 -9.66 6.12 20.28
C ASN A 68 -10.05 7.15 19.21
N THR A 69 -10.34 8.43 19.60
CA THR A 69 -10.65 9.47 18.62
C THR A 69 -9.49 9.74 17.67
N SER A 70 -8.25 9.73 18.16
CA SER A 70 -7.05 9.95 17.33
C SER A 70 -6.73 8.73 16.46
N GLU A 71 -6.84 7.54 17.02
CA GLU A 71 -6.62 6.27 16.31
C GLU A 71 -7.64 6.09 15.17
N LEU A 72 -8.91 6.34 15.42
CA LEU A 72 -9.95 6.27 14.40
C LEU A 72 -9.77 7.33 13.30
N LYS A 73 -9.31 8.54 13.64
CA LYS A 73 -9.00 9.56 12.63
C LYS A 73 -7.80 9.17 11.76
N ALA A 74 -6.77 8.56 12.36
CA ALA A 74 -5.61 8.09 11.61
C ALA A 74 -5.98 6.91 10.68
N LEU A 75 -6.84 6.00 11.14
CA LEU A 75 -7.41 4.94 10.32
C LEU A 75 -8.26 5.51 9.17
N ASP A 76 -9.11 6.52 9.44
CA ASP A 76 -9.89 7.22 8.42
C ASP A 76 -8.99 7.86 7.36
N ALA A 77 -7.90 8.50 7.78
CA ALA A 77 -6.94 9.12 6.86
C ALA A 77 -6.35 8.09 5.91
N LEU A 78 -5.89 6.92 6.42
CA LEU A 78 -5.35 5.86 5.59
C LEU A 78 -6.36 5.35 4.54
N PHE A 79 -7.62 5.10 4.94
CA PHE A 79 -8.63 4.62 4.00
C PHE A 79 -9.05 5.69 2.99
N ASN A 80 -9.04 6.97 3.35
CA ASN A 80 -9.26 8.07 2.41
C ASN A 80 -8.10 8.18 1.41
N ASP A 81 -6.86 8.08 1.88
CA ASP A 81 -5.69 8.07 1.00
C ASP A 81 -5.76 6.90 0.01
N MET A 82 -6.11 5.70 0.46
CA MET A 82 -6.31 4.54 -0.43
C MET A 82 -7.43 4.75 -1.45
N LYS A 83 -8.49 5.46 -1.08
CA LYS A 83 -9.59 5.76 -1.99
C LYS A 83 -9.19 6.76 -3.08
N ASP A 84 -8.38 7.77 -2.70
CA ASP A 84 -8.00 8.88 -3.58
C ASP A 84 -6.73 8.55 -4.39
N ASN A 85 -5.82 7.76 -3.83
CA ASN A 85 -4.59 7.31 -4.48
C ASN A 85 -4.74 5.90 -5.08
N LYS A 86 -4.97 5.83 -6.38
CA LYS A 86 -5.11 4.57 -7.13
C LYS A 86 -3.84 3.70 -7.15
N MET A 87 -2.71 4.24 -6.70
CA MET A 87 -1.46 3.49 -6.56
C MET A 87 -1.42 2.65 -5.28
N MET A 88 -2.31 2.90 -4.32
CA MET A 88 -2.38 2.15 -3.08
C MET A 88 -3.35 0.97 -3.20
N HIS A 89 -2.89 -0.21 -2.83
CA HIS A 89 -3.64 -1.46 -2.95
C HIS A 89 -3.77 -2.15 -1.60
N LEU A 90 -4.98 -2.19 -1.06
CA LEU A 90 -5.29 -2.93 0.16
C LEU A 90 -5.03 -4.43 -0.06
N LYS A 91 -4.22 -5.05 0.80
CA LYS A 91 -3.90 -6.49 0.75
C LYS A 91 -4.66 -7.28 1.80
N SER A 92 -4.65 -6.82 3.05
CA SER A 92 -5.36 -7.49 4.14
C SER A 92 -5.69 -6.56 5.29
N ILE A 93 -6.74 -6.90 6.00
CA ILE A 93 -7.09 -6.31 7.29
C ILE A 93 -7.18 -7.45 8.30
N THR A 94 -6.50 -7.28 9.44
CA THR A 94 -6.60 -8.18 10.57
C THR A 94 -7.02 -7.38 11.81
N VAL A 95 -8.01 -7.88 12.53
CA VAL A 95 -8.43 -7.31 13.80
C VAL A 95 -8.18 -8.33 14.90
N THR A 96 -7.31 -7.99 15.85
CA THR A 96 -6.99 -8.84 17.00
C THR A 96 -7.51 -8.18 18.28
N GLY A 97 -8.47 -8.82 18.93
CA GLY A 97 -8.97 -8.35 20.22
C GLY A 97 -8.11 -8.88 21.37
N TYR A 98 -7.89 -8.05 22.35
CA TYR A 98 -7.12 -8.38 23.55
C TYR A 98 -7.94 -8.17 24.83
N ALA A 99 -7.75 -9.03 25.79
CA ALA A 99 -8.21 -8.86 27.16
C ALA A 99 -7.04 -8.87 28.12
N SER A 100 -7.12 -8.07 29.17
CA SER A 100 -6.15 -8.07 30.27
C SER A 100 -6.19 -9.38 31.07
N PRO A 101 -5.12 -9.77 31.76
CA PRO A 101 -5.04 -11.05 32.48
C PRO A 101 -5.85 -11.13 33.77
N ASP A 102 -6.39 -9.99 34.24
CA ASP A 102 -7.18 -9.91 35.47
C ASP A 102 -8.57 -10.57 35.30
N GLY A 103 -9.02 -11.27 36.33
CA GLY A 103 -10.30 -11.99 36.31
C GLY A 103 -10.21 -13.43 35.81
N THR A 104 -11.29 -13.96 35.26
CA THR A 104 -11.35 -15.35 34.83
C THR A 104 -11.03 -15.52 33.36
N THR A 105 -10.22 -16.52 33.01
CA THR A 105 -9.82 -16.80 31.62
C THR A 105 -11.02 -16.95 30.68
N PRO A 106 -12.07 -17.74 30.98
CA PRO A 106 -13.20 -17.89 30.06
C PRO A 106 -13.93 -16.57 29.77
N LYS A 107 -14.05 -15.68 30.75
CA LYS A 107 -14.67 -14.35 30.52
C LYS A 107 -13.78 -13.48 29.65
N ASN A 108 -12.47 -13.52 29.86
CA ASN A 108 -11.51 -12.73 29.10
C ASN A 108 -11.41 -13.22 27.64
N GLU A 109 -11.50 -14.53 27.40
CA GLU A 109 -11.58 -15.10 26.04
C GLU A 109 -12.81 -14.57 25.28
N VAL A 110 -13.97 -14.54 25.93
CA VAL A 110 -15.19 -13.96 25.35
C VAL A 110 -15.01 -12.48 25.06
N LEU A 111 -14.52 -11.69 26.04
CA LEU A 111 -14.31 -10.26 25.86
C LEU A 111 -13.32 -9.94 24.73
N ALA A 112 -12.21 -10.68 24.65
CA ALA A 112 -11.24 -10.48 23.57
C ALA A 112 -11.85 -10.76 22.21
N LYS A 113 -12.62 -11.85 22.07
CA LYS A 113 -13.30 -12.21 20.83
C LYS A 113 -14.33 -11.15 20.44
N GLU A 114 -15.22 -10.77 21.36
CA GLU A 114 -16.25 -9.76 21.09
C GLU A 114 -15.66 -8.40 20.71
N ARG A 115 -14.55 -7.98 21.32
CA ARG A 115 -13.83 -6.75 20.94
C ARG A 115 -13.39 -6.78 19.48
N ALA A 116 -12.79 -7.91 19.06
CA ALA A 116 -12.36 -8.06 17.67
C ALA A 116 -13.56 -8.05 16.70
N GLU A 117 -14.63 -8.76 17.03
CA GLU A 117 -15.84 -8.83 16.20
C GLU A 117 -16.52 -7.46 16.06
N HIS A 118 -16.67 -6.70 17.16
CA HIS A 118 -17.28 -5.38 17.13
C HIS A 118 -16.44 -4.38 16.30
N ILE A 119 -15.13 -4.39 16.46
CA ILE A 119 -14.26 -3.52 15.64
C ILE A 119 -14.25 -3.95 14.17
N ALA A 120 -14.20 -5.24 13.86
CA ALA A 120 -14.28 -5.73 12.49
C ALA A 120 -15.60 -5.31 11.80
N SER A 121 -16.73 -5.46 12.50
CA SER A 121 -18.03 -5.01 11.99
C SER A 121 -18.09 -3.49 11.79
N MET A 122 -17.55 -2.72 12.74
CA MET A 122 -17.45 -1.25 12.62
C MET A 122 -16.64 -0.85 11.37
N ILE A 123 -15.48 -1.48 11.14
CA ILE A 123 -14.60 -1.20 9.98
C ILE A 123 -15.32 -1.57 8.68
N ALA A 124 -15.95 -2.76 8.64
CA ALA A 124 -16.68 -3.21 7.46
C ALA A 124 -17.77 -2.21 7.06
N GLN A 125 -18.55 -1.73 8.02
CA GLN A 125 -19.61 -0.74 7.79
C GLN A 125 -19.04 0.62 7.38
N ARG A 126 -18.01 1.11 8.10
CA ARG A 126 -17.44 2.46 7.91
C ARG A 126 -16.79 2.64 6.55
N TYR A 127 -16.13 1.59 6.02
CA TYR A 127 -15.40 1.64 4.75
C TYR A 127 -16.06 0.82 3.64
N ASN A 128 -17.30 0.40 3.84
CA ASN A 128 -18.08 -0.40 2.87
C ASN A 128 -17.34 -1.67 2.41
N LEU A 129 -16.74 -2.39 3.35
CA LEU A 129 -16.03 -3.64 3.09
C LEU A 129 -16.92 -4.84 3.43
N LYS A 130 -16.62 -5.99 2.83
CA LYS A 130 -17.23 -7.26 3.25
C LYS A 130 -16.52 -7.74 4.52
N GLU A 131 -17.29 -8.13 5.55
CA GLU A 131 -16.70 -8.67 6.79
C GLU A 131 -15.83 -9.90 6.54
N SER A 132 -16.16 -10.72 5.53
CA SER A 132 -15.36 -11.86 5.11
C SER A 132 -13.93 -11.50 4.64
N ASN A 133 -13.67 -10.24 4.35
CA ASN A 133 -12.34 -9.74 3.95
C ASN A 133 -11.50 -9.30 5.15
N ILE A 134 -12.06 -9.39 6.38
CA ILE A 134 -11.37 -9.02 7.61
C ILE A 134 -11.07 -10.30 8.40
N THR A 135 -9.80 -10.53 8.67
CA THR A 135 -9.38 -11.65 9.51
C THR A 135 -9.55 -11.26 10.99
N ILE A 136 -10.24 -12.10 11.75
CA ILE A 136 -10.49 -11.86 13.18
C ILE A 136 -9.66 -12.84 13.99
N SER A 137 -8.98 -12.34 15.02
CA SER A 137 -8.30 -13.13 16.03
C SER A 137 -8.53 -12.55 17.44
N SER A 138 -8.23 -13.33 18.47
CA SER A 138 -8.36 -12.88 19.85
C SER A 138 -7.28 -13.48 20.73
N ASN A 139 -6.87 -12.76 21.74
CA ASN A 139 -5.85 -13.18 22.69
C ASN A 139 -6.16 -12.67 24.11
N VAL A 140 -5.88 -13.47 25.12
CA VAL A 140 -5.85 -13.04 26.51
C VAL A 140 -4.40 -12.80 26.91
N GLU A 141 -4.10 -11.58 27.32
CA GLU A 141 -2.74 -11.22 27.73
C GLU A 141 -2.31 -12.02 28.96
N LYS A 142 -1.02 -12.31 29.04
CA LYS A 142 -0.44 -12.98 30.20
C LYS A 142 -0.02 -11.96 31.25
N TRP A 143 -0.06 -12.35 32.52
CA TRP A 143 0.49 -11.51 33.59
C TRP A 143 1.95 -11.14 33.35
N SER A 144 2.75 -12.02 32.77
CA SER A 144 4.15 -11.74 32.42
C SER A 144 4.36 -10.58 31.45
N ALA A 145 3.34 -10.22 30.65
CA ALA A 145 3.39 -9.06 29.78
C ALA A 145 3.44 -7.73 30.56
N THR A 146 3.04 -7.72 31.83
CA THR A 146 3.12 -6.53 32.69
C THR A 146 4.52 -6.29 33.28
N ALA A 147 5.39 -7.29 33.22
CA ALA A 147 6.69 -7.23 33.89
C ALA A 147 7.57 -6.04 33.51
N PRO A 148 7.74 -5.66 32.20
CA PRO A 148 8.58 -4.52 31.83
C PRO A 148 8.06 -3.18 32.40
N ALA A 149 6.74 -2.99 32.42
CA ALA A 149 6.14 -1.79 33.00
C ALA A 149 6.33 -1.73 34.52
N ILE A 150 6.19 -2.87 35.19
CA ILE A 150 6.44 -2.96 36.65
C ILE A 150 7.92 -2.68 36.97
N GLU A 151 8.87 -3.23 36.21
CA GLU A 151 10.29 -2.96 36.36
C GLU A 151 10.64 -1.49 36.24
N SER A 152 9.99 -0.78 35.32
CA SER A 152 10.18 0.65 35.10
C SER A 152 9.42 1.53 36.09
N SER A 153 8.56 0.96 36.95
CA SER A 153 7.75 1.69 37.93
C SER A 153 8.57 2.17 39.13
N LYS A 154 7.93 3.04 39.95
CA LYS A 154 8.45 3.53 41.21
C LYS A 154 8.01 2.67 42.41
N LEU A 155 7.45 1.48 42.18
CA LEU A 155 7.03 0.59 43.25
C LEU A 155 8.27 0.07 44.03
N ASP A 156 8.24 0.21 45.34
CA ASP A 156 9.38 -0.25 46.22
C ASP A 156 9.58 -1.75 46.15
N ASN A 157 8.48 -2.52 46.02
CA ASN A 157 8.52 -3.99 45.97
C ASN A 157 8.47 -4.54 44.52
N ARG A 158 8.77 -3.71 43.49
CA ARG A 158 8.63 -4.09 42.05
C ARG A 158 9.28 -5.42 41.71
N GLY A 159 10.48 -5.73 42.29
CA GLY A 159 11.16 -6.99 42.03
C GLY A 159 10.39 -8.23 42.52
N ALA A 160 9.63 -8.09 43.62
CA ALA A 160 8.74 -9.15 44.09
C ALA A 160 7.53 -9.32 43.20
N ILE A 161 6.95 -8.19 42.75
CA ILE A 161 5.80 -8.18 41.83
C ILE A 161 6.18 -8.76 40.45
N VAL A 162 7.37 -8.40 39.93
CA VAL A 162 7.88 -8.98 38.66
C VAL A 162 8.01 -10.50 38.77
N ARG A 163 8.58 -11.01 39.86
CA ARG A 163 8.64 -12.49 40.08
C ARG A 163 7.25 -13.12 40.12
N MET A 164 6.28 -12.44 40.71
CA MET A 164 4.90 -12.92 40.82
C MET A 164 4.22 -13.00 39.45
N VAL A 165 4.28 -11.93 38.67
CA VAL A 165 3.65 -11.88 37.32
C VAL A 165 4.36 -12.79 36.31
N SER A 166 5.64 -13.05 36.49
CA SER A 166 6.46 -13.96 35.65
C SER A 166 6.41 -15.41 36.09
N SER A 167 5.67 -15.75 37.15
CA SER A 167 5.53 -17.12 37.59
C SER A 167 4.72 -17.97 36.62
N ASN A 168 4.97 -19.29 36.63
CA ASN A 168 4.17 -20.25 35.82
C ASN A 168 2.90 -20.68 36.55
N GLU A 169 2.44 -19.92 37.52
CA GLU A 169 1.20 -20.22 38.23
C GLU A 169 -0.03 -19.92 37.40
N ALA A 170 -1.15 -20.55 37.73
CA ALA A 170 -2.43 -20.27 37.05
C ALA A 170 -2.80 -18.76 37.15
N PRO A 171 -3.33 -18.12 36.08
CA PRO A 171 -3.61 -16.68 36.07
C PRO A 171 -4.42 -16.20 37.27
N MET A 172 -5.40 -16.98 37.72
CA MET A 172 -6.26 -16.66 38.87
C MET A 172 -5.47 -16.68 40.20
N VAL A 173 -4.44 -17.52 40.32
CA VAL A 173 -3.57 -17.55 41.54
C VAL A 173 -2.75 -16.26 41.59
N VAL A 174 -2.16 -15.87 40.47
CA VAL A 174 -1.42 -14.61 40.34
C VAL A 174 -2.33 -13.41 40.63
N ASP A 175 -3.51 -13.36 40.02
CA ASP A 175 -4.54 -12.34 40.25
C ASP A 175 -4.89 -12.17 41.73
N ASN A 176 -5.17 -13.28 42.44
CA ASN A 176 -5.51 -13.25 43.86
C ASN A 176 -4.35 -12.80 44.74
N ARG A 177 -3.08 -13.08 44.36
CA ARG A 177 -1.91 -12.58 45.09
C ARG A 177 -1.72 -11.08 44.85
N LEU A 178 -1.77 -10.62 43.59
CA LEU A 178 -1.60 -9.22 43.25
C LEU A 178 -2.64 -8.33 43.92
N LYS A 179 -3.88 -8.79 44.08
CA LYS A 179 -4.95 -8.08 44.80
C LYS A 179 -4.61 -7.82 46.28
N ARG A 180 -3.68 -8.55 46.85
CA ARG A 180 -3.19 -8.34 48.24
C ARG A 180 -2.05 -7.35 48.32
N GLU A 181 -1.43 -6.99 47.21
CA GLU A 181 -0.28 -6.08 47.08
C GLU A 181 -0.74 -4.61 46.91
N GLY A 182 -1.70 -4.17 47.65
CA GLY A 182 -2.23 -2.81 47.75
C GLY A 182 -1.84 -1.80 46.68
N GLU A 183 -0.69 -1.16 46.82
CA GLU A 183 -0.21 -0.15 45.89
C GLU A 183 0.14 -0.72 44.49
N ALA A 184 0.76 -1.92 44.48
CA ALA A 184 1.07 -2.55 43.21
C ALA A 184 -0.20 -2.92 42.41
N TRP A 185 -1.22 -3.44 43.12
CA TRP A 185 -2.52 -3.70 42.49
C TRP A 185 -3.17 -2.42 41.95
N LYS A 186 -3.15 -1.33 42.72
CA LYS A 186 -3.65 -0.04 42.30
C LYS A 186 -2.92 0.48 41.05
N TYR A 187 -1.60 0.38 41.02
CA TYR A 187 -0.77 0.75 39.90
C TYR A 187 -1.11 -0.10 38.64
N LEU A 188 -1.19 -1.42 38.79
CA LEU A 188 -1.56 -2.31 37.70
C LEU A 188 -2.93 -1.95 37.12
N THR A 189 -3.94 -1.77 37.96
CA THR A 189 -5.32 -1.53 37.50
C THR A 189 -5.54 -0.16 36.87
N ASN A 190 -4.77 0.84 37.26
CA ASN A 190 -4.95 2.22 36.79
C ASN A 190 -4.05 2.56 35.61
N ASP A 191 -2.84 2.00 35.58
CA ASP A 191 -1.80 2.49 34.67
C ASP A 191 -1.34 1.43 33.66
N ILE A 192 -1.55 0.11 33.90
CA ILE A 192 -1.06 -0.95 32.98
C ILE A 192 -2.20 -1.72 32.33
N LEU A 193 -3.14 -2.25 33.14
CA LEU A 193 -4.19 -3.11 32.60
C LEU A 193 -5.16 -2.40 31.63
N PRO A 194 -5.42 -1.07 31.73
CA PRO A 194 -6.23 -0.38 30.75
C PRO A 194 -5.72 -0.52 29.31
N ASP A 195 -4.40 -0.40 29.10
CA ASP A 195 -3.77 -0.51 27.77
C ASP A 195 -3.83 -1.92 27.18
N MET A 196 -4.02 -2.93 28.04
CA MET A 196 -4.20 -4.32 27.60
C MET A 196 -5.61 -4.65 27.12
N ARG A 197 -6.58 -3.76 27.36
CA ARG A 197 -8.00 -3.92 26.96
C ARG A 197 -8.25 -3.23 25.65
N ARG A 198 -7.77 -3.80 24.53
CA ARG A 198 -7.78 -3.18 23.22
C ARG A 198 -8.17 -4.14 22.11
N ALA A 199 -8.43 -3.59 20.95
CA ALA A 199 -8.38 -4.30 19.68
C ALA A 199 -7.35 -3.61 18.78
N VAL A 200 -6.49 -4.37 18.15
CA VAL A 200 -5.48 -3.89 17.20
C VAL A 200 -5.99 -4.14 15.79
N VAL A 201 -6.10 -3.09 15.01
CA VAL A 201 -6.42 -3.12 13.60
C VAL A 201 -5.12 -3.04 12.82
N SER A 202 -4.73 -4.13 12.17
CA SER A 202 -3.56 -4.18 11.29
C SER A 202 -4.01 -4.12 9.84
N VAL A 203 -3.61 -3.07 9.12
CA VAL A 203 -3.88 -2.89 7.70
C VAL A 203 -2.58 -3.09 6.92
N THR A 204 -2.59 -4.03 5.98
CA THR A 204 -1.46 -4.27 5.08
C THR A 204 -1.81 -3.83 3.67
N TYR A 205 -0.96 -3.06 3.03
CA TYR A 205 -1.14 -2.54 1.68
C TYR A 205 0.19 -2.47 0.93
N THR A 206 0.12 -2.33 -0.40
CA THR A 206 1.26 -1.99 -1.25
C THR A 206 1.01 -0.66 -1.91
N GLU A 207 2.07 0.01 -2.37
CA GLU A 207 1.98 1.29 -3.07
C GLU A 207 2.88 1.27 -4.29
N ASP A 208 2.28 1.36 -5.48
CA ASP A 208 2.99 1.47 -6.73
C ASP A 208 3.65 2.85 -6.85
N HIS A 209 4.66 2.95 -7.68
CA HIS A 209 5.34 4.21 -7.90
C HIS A 209 5.53 4.52 -9.38
N ILE A 210 5.68 5.81 -9.70
CA ILE A 210 5.95 6.29 -11.05
C ILE A 210 7.46 6.36 -11.26
N THR A 211 7.91 5.87 -12.43
CA THR A 211 9.30 5.98 -12.87
C THR A 211 9.35 6.47 -14.31
N ASP A 212 10.14 7.49 -14.56
CA ASP A 212 10.41 7.99 -15.91
C ASP A 212 11.74 7.46 -16.43
N THR A 213 11.74 6.89 -17.63
CA THR A 213 12.94 6.45 -18.34
C THR A 213 13.18 7.35 -19.53
N ARG A 214 14.40 7.88 -19.69
CA ARG A 214 14.79 8.74 -20.81
C ARG A 214 15.63 7.97 -21.79
N VAL A 215 15.21 7.91 -23.05
CA VAL A 215 15.93 7.28 -24.14
C VAL A 215 16.39 8.37 -25.11
N TYR A 216 17.70 8.45 -25.37
CA TYR A 216 18.22 9.39 -26.34
C TYR A 216 17.77 9.01 -27.74
N SER A 217 17.09 9.91 -28.41
CA SER A 217 16.54 9.73 -29.76
C SER A 217 16.57 11.08 -30.49
N PRO A 218 17.76 11.50 -30.97
CA PRO A 218 17.88 12.76 -31.68
C PRO A 218 17.00 12.74 -32.94
N GLU A 219 16.42 13.89 -33.29
CA GLU A 219 15.74 14.02 -34.57
C GLU A 219 16.76 13.81 -35.68
N GLU A 220 16.52 12.86 -36.57
CA GLU A 220 17.31 12.75 -37.79
C GLU A 220 17.03 13.98 -38.65
N ILE A 221 18.00 14.86 -38.80
CA ILE A 221 17.92 15.94 -39.77
C ILE A 221 18.02 15.28 -41.14
N ILE A 222 16.88 15.07 -41.79
CA ILE A 222 16.85 14.66 -43.20
C ILE A 222 17.28 15.89 -43.98
N VAL A 223 18.56 15.99 -44.28
CA VAL A 223 19.05 16.98 -45.28
C VAL A 223 18.54 16.54 -46.64
N ILE A 224 17.44 17.15 -47.07
CA ILE A 224 16.99 17.02 -48.45
C ILE A 224 17.99 17.83 -49.28
N GLU A 225 19.02 17.21 -49.82
CA GLU A 225 19.78 17.82 -50.87
C GLU A 225 18.82 18.11 -52.04
N GLU A 226 18.52 19.38 -52.32
CA GLU A 226 17.89 19.74 -53.54
C GLU A 226 18.82 19.35 -54.69
N VAL A 227 18.53 18.24 -55.29
CA VAL A 227 19.15 17.90 -56.60
C VAL A 227 18.65 18.92 -57.60
N THR A 228 19.43 19.98 -57.80
CA THR A 228 19.23 20.89 -58.91
C THR A 228 19.48 20.06 -60.18
N GLU A 229 18.36 19.62 -60.81
CA GLU A 229 18.43 19.10 -62.17
C GLU A 229 19.02 20.19 -63.07
N GLU A 230 20.28 20.05 -63.47
CA GLU A 230 20.84 20.77 -64.58
C GLU A 230 19.97 20.46 -65.80
N LYS A 231 19.26 21.46 -66.35
CA LYS A 231 18.53 21.36 -67.61
C LYS A 231 19.51 21.01 -68.69
N PRO A 232 19.34 19.90 -69.43
CA PRO A 232 20.12 19.62 -70.59
C PRO A 232 19.81 20.67 -71.68
N ASP A 233 20.84 21.28 -72.24
CA ASP A 233 20.81 22.21 -73.35
C ASP A 233 20.21 21.53 -74.58
N ASN A 234 18.94 21.80 -74.82
CA ASN A 234 18.22 21.19 -75.93
C ASN A 234 18.25 22.08 -77.14
N ARG A 235 19.34 22.02 -77.92
CA ARG A 235 19.32 22.36 -79.33
C ARG A 235 19.11 21.10 -80.14
N HIS A 236 17.98 21.11 -80.88
CA HIS A 236 17.51 20.16 -81.90
C HIS A 236 16.73 18.90 -81.41
N ASN A 237 15.44 18.88 -81.53
CA ASN A 237 14.69 18.48 -82.71
C ASN A 237 13.18 18.46 -82.47
N LYS A 238 12.42 18.88 -83.45
CA LYS A 238 10.94 18.82 -83.54
C LYS A 238 10.47 17.35 -83.60
N GLU A 239 9.40 17.06 -82.93
CA GLU A 239 8.15 16.51 -83.46
C GLU A 239 7.38 15.60 -82.47
N LYS A 240 6.20 16.05 -82.22
CA LYS A 240 4.88 15.37 -82.07
C LYS A 240 4.58 14.40 -80.95
N HIS A 241 3.54 14.85 -80.27
CA HIS A 241 2.30 14.16 -79.85
C HIS A 241 2.17 13.41 -78.56
N HIS A 242 1.28 14.01 -77.74
CA HIS A 242 0.11 13.46 -77.04
C HIS A 242 0.24 12.87 -75.64
N LYS A 243 -0.59 13.56 -74.83
CA LYS A 243 -1.48 13.10 -73.74
C LYS A 243 -0.88 12.77 -72.35
N LYS A 244 -1.23 13.72 -71.44
CA LYS A 244 -2.08 13.57 -70.27
C LYS A 244 -1.83 12.38 -69.35
N HIS A 245 -1.34 12.58 -68.18
CA HIS A 245 -2.21 12.58 -67.01
C HIS A 245 -1.45 13.02 -65.75
N ASP A 246 -2.01 14.04 -65.18
CA ASP A 246 -1.97 14.51 -63.84
C ASP A 246 -1.90 13.39 -62.78
N ARG A 247 -1.01 13.52 -61.82
CA ARG A 247 -1.28 13.18 -60.42
C ARG A 247 -0.23 13.78 -59.53
N LYS A 248 -0.50 15.01 -59.07
CA LYS A 248 0.03 15.51 -57.80
C LYS A 248 -0.38 14.58 -56.69
N ARG A 249 0.54 13.87 -56.10
CA ARG A 249 0.41 13.40 -54.74
C ARG A 249 1.26 14.28 -53.87
N ARG A 250 0.62 15.27 -53.26
CA ARG A 250 1.12 15.92 -52.08
C ARG A 250 1.04 14.89 -50.96
N HIS A 251 2.17 14.41 -50.49
CA HIS A 251 2.25 13.85 -49.16
C HIS A 251 2.41 15.04 -48.21
N LYS A 252 1.29 15.39 -47.59
CA LYS A 252 1.27 16.19 -46.37
C LYS A 252 1.71 15.25 -45.30
N MET A 253 2.97 15.33 -44.84
CA MET A 253 3.34 14.77 -43.56
C MET A 253 2.68 15.65 -42.53
N VAL A 254 1.80 15.05 -41.79
CA VAL A 254 1.10 15.63 -40.67
C VAL A 254 2.06 15.59 -39.48
N ASP A 255 2.51 16.76 -39.03
CA ASP A 255 3.04 16.96 -37.71
C ASP A 255 1.86 16.93 -36.74
N GLU A 256 1.51 15.76 -36.28
CA GLU A 256 0.57 15.57 -35.16
C GLU A 256 0.90 14.24 -34.50
N TRP A 257 1.87 14.30 -33.59
CA TRP A 257 1.92 13.36 -32.48
C TRP A 257 1.28 14.05 -31.28
N GLU A 258 -0.04 14.09 -31.28
CA GLU A 258 -0.78 14.26 -30.04
C GLU A 258 -0.57 12.98 -29.21
N GLY A 259 -0.18 13.15 -27.95
CA GLY A 259 0.08 12.06 -27.04
C GLY A 259 -1.07 11.06 -27.03
N ILE A 260 -0.76 9.78 -27.21
CA ILE A 260 -1.75 8.71 -27.10
C ILE A 260 -2.11 8.60 -25.62
N ILE A 261 -3.18 9.24 -25.23
CA ILE A 261 -3.84 8.98 -23.94
C ILE A 261 -4.57 7.65 -24.11
N ILE A 262 -4.02 6.60 -23.56
CA ILE A 262 -4.74 5.33 -23.48
C ILE A 262 -5.70 5.43 -22.29
N ASP A 263 -6.95 5.76 -22.58
CA ASP A 263 -8.06 5.71 -21.64
C ASP A 263 -8.38 4.24 -21.34
N TYR A 264 -8.02 3.77 -20.15
CA TYR A 264 -8.47 2.48 -19.67
C TYR A 264 -9.86 2.63 -19.06
N GLY A 265 -10.88 2.53 -19.91
CA GLY A 265 -12.25 2.42 -19.48
C GLY A 265 -12.41 1.37 -18.40
N ALA A 266 -12.99 1.80 -17.28
CA ALA A 266 -13.46 0.91 -16.22
C ALA A 266 -14.41 -0.12 -16.84
N SER A 267 -14.05 -1.40 -16.84
CA SER A 267 -15.02 -2.45 -17.12
C SER A 267 -15.92 -2.59 -15.90
N GLU A 268 -17.10 -2.01 -15.99
CA GLU A 268 -18.24 -2.44 -15.17
C GLU A 268 -18.57 -3.90 -15.56
N ASN A 269 -18.41 -4.80 -14.60
CA ASN A 269 -19.30 -5.96 -14.37
C ASN A 269 -19.05 -6.51 -12.96
#